data_107eeac1f896c17fecca5c32622d74b2
#
_entry.id   107eeac1f896c17fecca5c32622d74b2
#
_cell.length_a   1.000
_cell.length_b   1.000
_cell.length_c   1.000
_cell.angle_alpha   90.00
_cell.angle_beta   90.00
_cell.angle_gamma   90.00
#
_symmetry.space_group_name_H-M   'P 1'
#
loop_
_entity.id
_entity.type
_entity.pdbx_description
1 polymer ?
#
loop_
_entity_poly.entity_id
_entity_poly.type
_entity_poly.pdbx_seq_one_letter_code
_entity_poly.pdbx_strand_id
1 'polypeptide(L)'
;VFVTRTAARDRIKLFAEDLFLFQDLEPDTKDVIPANELSRGLEKHKQFLLDKFTLRDAKGDAFEGIVTDVRPFEIPEEGIPVDDLMLYTATYELEYPFAEPPEFLTLQQDISDENFIFPSEMKLTLHQAGTEMTYTESLKPGAAETLRFDWSQQQLTDDSSDEDWEVWFEKQREATLGIT
;
A
#
# COMPACT_ATOMS: atom_id res chain seq x y z
N VAL A 1 -0.46 -3.10 6.92
CA VAL A 1 0.98 -3.37 7.10
C VAL A 1 1.17 -4.50 8.08
N PHE A 2 1.89 -5.51 7.70
CA PHE A 2 2.23 -6.67 8.54
C PHE A 2 3.71 -6.59 8.92
N VAL A 3 4.01 -6.47 10.21
CA VAL A 3 5.37 -6.21 10.69
C VAL A 3 5.92 -7.44 11.39
N THR A 4 7.06 -7.94 10.91
CA THR A 4 7.85 -9.00 11.52
C THR A 4 9.15 -8.43 12.08
N ARG A 5 10.01 -9.29 12.64
CA ARG A 5 11.35 -8.88 13.08
C ARG A 5 12.28 -8.49 11.92
N THR A 6 12.01 -8.97 10.72
CA THR A 6 12.92 -8.86 9.56
C THR A 6 12.41 -7.96 8.45
N ALA A 7 11.11 -7.65 8.43
CA ALA A 7 10.52 -6.79 7.42
C ALA A 7 9.15 -6.24 7.83
N ALA A 8 8.76 -5.13 7.24
CA ALA A 8 7.36 -4.73 7.12
C ALA A 8 6.88 -5.06 5.70
N ARG A 9 5.70 -5.68 5.59
CA ARG A 9 5.03 -5.94 4.32
C ARG A 9 3.74 -5.16 4.26
N ASP A 10 3.52 -4.50 3.14
CA ASP A 10 2.32 -3.71 2.91
C ASP A 10 1.59 -4.20 1.67
N ARG A 11 0.27 -4.14 1.73
CA ARG A 11 -0.60 -4.45 0.60
C ARG A 11 -1.50 -3.25 0.36
N ILE A 12 -1.24 -2.54 -0.73
CA ILE A 12 -1.96 -1.33 -1.12
C ILE A 12 -2.90 -1.67 -2.26
N LYS A 13 -4.20 -1.48 -2.02
CA LYS A 13 -5.24 -1.55 -3.04
C LYS A 13 -5.54 -0.15 -3.54
N LEU A 14 -5.59 0.01 -4.85
CA LEU A 14 -5.94 1.26 -5.51
C LEU A 14 -6.91 1.02 -6.67
N PHE A 15 -7.57 2.09 -7.09
CA PHE A 15 -8.42 2.11 -8.28
C PHE A 15 -7.63 2.55 -9.53
N ALA A 16 -8.12 2.20 -10.72
CA ALA A 16 -7.55 2.72 -11.95
C ALA A 16 -7.64 4.25 -12.03
N GLU A 17 -8.61 4.86 -11.33
CA GLU A 17 -8.71 6.30 -11.17
C GLU A 17 -7.47 6.90 -10.50
N ASP A 18 -6.86 6.22 -9.52
CA ASP A 18 -5.63 6.69 -8.88
C ASP A 18 -4.47 6.75 -9.89
N LEU A 19 -4.40 5.79 -10.83
CA LEU A 19 -3.42 5.83 -11.92
C LEU A 19 -3.66 7.02 -12.83
N PHE A 20 -4.92 7.29 -13.19
CA PHE A 20 -5.28 8.43 -14.01
C PHE A 20 -4.87 9.75 -13.35
N LEU A 21 -5.12 9.88 -12.06
CA LEU A 21 -4.87 11.10 -11.30
C LEU A 21 -3.37 11.37 -11.05
N PHE A 22 -2.59 10.31 -10.75
CA PHE A 22 -1.21 10.45 -10.31
C PHE A 22 -0.15 10.11 -11.36
N GLN A 23 -0.54 9.50 -12.48
CA GLN A 23 0.40 9.08 -13.52
C GLN A 23 0.22 9.82 -14.86
N ASP A 24 -0.55 10.89 -14.87
CA ASP A 24 -0.81 11.71 -16.05
C ASP A 24 -1.23 10.86 -17.26
N LEU A 25 -2.23 10.00 -17.07
CA LEU A 25 -2.78 9.20 -18.16
C LEU A 25 -3.64 10.08 -19.06
N GLU A 26 -3.44 9.96 -20.36
CA GLU A 26 -4.15 10.76 -21.36
C GLU A 26 -5.33 9.96 -21.95
N PRO A 27 -6.58 10.43 -21.78
CA PRO A 27 -7.72 9.84 -22.47
C PRO A 27 -7.66 10.14 -23.97
N ASP A 28 -8.28 9.28 -24.76
CA ASP A 28 -8.48 9.53 -26.17
C ASP A 28 -9.64 10.53 -26.43
N THR A 29 -9.96 10.75 -27.70
CA THR A 29 -11.05 11.68 -28.11
C THR A 29 -12.46 11.23 -27.68
N LYS A 30 -12.60 10.05 -27.12
CA LYS A 30 -13.87 9.47 -26.62
C LYS A 30 -13.90 9.35 -25.10
N ASP A 31 -12.98 10.01 -24.39
CA ASP A 31 -12.80 9.92 -22.95
C ASP A 31 -12.53 8.48 -22.47
N VAL A 32 -11.77 7.71 -23.25
CA VAL A 32 -11.30 6.37 -22.90
C VAL A 32 -9.81 6.39 -22.64
N ILE A 33 -9.35 5.80 -21.54
CA ILE A 33 -7.93 5.61 -21.28
C ILE A 33 -7.46 4.37 -22.05
N PRO A 34 -6.55 4.52 -23.02
CA PRO A 34 -6.07 3.39 -23.83
C PRO A 34 -5.33 2.34 -23.00
N ALA A 35 -5.34 1.10 -23.46
CA ALA A 35 -4.69 -0.03 -22.76
C ALA A 35 -3.19 0.18 -22.52
N ASN A 36 -2.48 0.79 -23.45
CA ASN A 36 -1.05 1.13 -23.31
C ASN A 36 -0.80 2.20 -22.21
N GLU A 37 -1.70 3.18 -22.08
CA GLU A 37 -1.63 4.19 -21.03
C GLU A 37 -1.86 3.55 -19.65
N LEU A 38 -2.85 2.66 -19.52
CA LEU A 38 -3.12 1.92 -18.29
C LEU A 38 -1.92 1.06 -17.87
N SER A 39 -1.31 0.34 -18.82
CA SER A 39 -0.10 -0.46 -18.58
C SER A 39 1.08 0.41 -18.14
N ARG A 40 1.26 1.56 -18.79
CA ARG A 40 2.29 2.54 -18.42
C ARG A 40 2.06 3.07 -17.00
N GLY A 41 0.81 3.38 -16.66
CA GLY A 41 0.42 3.86 -15.34
C GLY A 41 0.70 2.85 -14.25
N LEU A 42 0.33 1.58 -14.46
CA LEU A 42 0.61 0.49 -13.52
C LEU A 42 2.11 0.34 -13.24
N GLU A 43 2.95 0.44 -14.26
CA GLU A 43 4.41 0.33 -14.08
C GLU A 43 5.00 1.54 -13.34
N LYS A 44 4.62 2.76 -13.73
CA LYS A 44 5.10 3.99 -13.09
C LYS A 44 4.65 4.10 -11.63
N HIS A 45 3.48 3.55 -11.30
CA HIS A 45 2.93 3.65 -9.95
C HIS A 45 3.74 2.88 -8.90
N LYS A 46 4.55 1.90 -9.30
CA LYS A 46 5.47 1.19 -8.39
C LYS A 46 6.42 2.16 -7.67
N GLN A 47 7.13 2.97 -8.44
CA GLN A 47 8.07 3.93 -7.87
C GLN A 47 7.34 5.05 -7.12
N PHE A 48 6.21 5.50 -7.65
CA PHE A 48 5.37 6.50 -6.98
C PHE A 48 4.98 6.05 -5.57
N LEU A 49 4.53 4.80 -5.38
CA LEU A 49 4.18 4.29 -4.05
C LEU A 49 5.38 4.26 -3.11
N LEU A 50 6.56 3.83 -3.58
CA LEU A 50 7.79 3.82 -2.78
C LEU A 50 8.24 5.22 -2.38
N ASP A 51 8.03 6.21 -3.24
CA ASP A 51 8.39 7.60 -2.97
C ASP A 51 7.40 8.29 -2.01
N LYS A 52 6.13 7.87 -2.04
CA LYS A 52 5.03 8.53 -1.31
C LYS A 52 4.63 7.84 -0.02
N PHE A 53 4.90 6.56 0.12
CA PHE A 53 4.68 5.80 1.35
C PHE A 53 6.03 5.39 1.94
N THR A 54 6.39 6.00 3.07
CA THR A 54 7.71 5.83 3.67
C THR A 54 7.62 5.26 5.07
N LEU A 55 8.54 4.33 5.38
CA LEU A 55 8.77 3.83 6.72
C LEU A 55 10.14 4.32 7.19
N ARG A 56 10.20 4.80 8.44
CA ARG A 56 11.42 5.30 9.06
C ARG A 56 11.66 4.61 10.39
N ASP A 57 12.94 4.50 10.74
CA ASP A 57 13.36 4.00 12.04
C ASP A 57 13.27 5.07 13.15
N ALA A 58 13.68 4.71 14.37
CA ALA A 58 13.70 5.60 15.53
C ALA A 58 14.62 6.83 15.35
N LYS A 59 15.58 6.78 14.43
CA LYS A 59 16.50 7.88 14.12
C LYS A 59 15.96 8.80 13.02
N GLY A 60 14.89 8.39 12.37
CA GLY A 60 14.30 9.07 11.23
C GLY A 60 14.88 8.65 9.87
N ASP A 61 15.75 7.63 9.85
CA ASP A 61 16.30 7.08 8.61
C ASP A 61 15.23 6.24 7.89
N ALA A 62 15.05 6.46 6.60
CA ALA A 62 14.08 5.72 5.80
C ALA A 62 14.58 4.31 5.49
N PHE A 63 13.69 3.32 5.62
CA PHE A 63 13.92 2.00 5.08
C PHE A 63 13.74 2.02 3.57
N GLU A 64 14.62 1.32 2.86
CA GLU A 64 14.50 1.14 1.42
C GLU A 64 13.44 0.07 1.14
N GLY A 65 12.35 0.48 0.49
CA GLY A 65 11.25 -0.39 0.10
C GLY A 65 11.43 -0.98 -1.29
N ILE A 66 10.84 -2.12 -1.53
CA ILE A 66 10.73 -2.76 -2.85
C ILE A 66 9.30 -3.17 -3.14
N VAL A 67 8.90 -3.13 -4.40
CA VAL A 67 7.63 -3.73 -4.85
C VAL A 67 7.90 -5.20 -5.15
N THR A 68 7.27 -6.09 -4.39
CA THR A 68 7.48 -7.55 -4.50
C THR A 68 6.48 -8.20 -5.44
N ASP A 69 5.26 -7.67 -5.53
CA ASP A 69 4.22 -8.17 -6.41
C ASP A 69 3.27 -7.06 -6.85
N VAL A 70 2.67 -7.23 -8.02
CA VAL A 70 1.57 -6.41 -8.52
C VAL A 70 0.51 -7.32 -9.10
N ARG A 71 -0.71 -7.20 -8.60
CA ARG A 71 -1.90 -7.87 -9.13
C ARG A 71 -2.75 -6.83 -9.87
N PRO A 72 -2.55 -6.67 -11.18
CA PRO A 72 -3.28 -5.69 -11.96
C PRO A 72 -4.71 -6.15 -12.21
N PHE A 73 -5.57 -5.20 -12.54
CA PHE A 73 -6.85 -5.52 -13.16
C PHE A 73 -6.64 -6.04 -14.59
N GLU A 74 -7.60 -6.79 -15.12
CA GLU A 74 -7.62 -7.15 -16.53
C GLU A 74 -7.86 -5.88 -17.36
N ILE A 75 -6.90 -5.57 -18.25
CA ILE A 75 -6.95 -4.37 -19.09
C ILE A 75 -7.74 -4.71 -20.37
N PRO A 76 -8.93 -4.08 -20.61
CA PRO A 76 -9.66 -4.26 -21.85
C PRO A 76 -8.86 -3.77 -23.06
N GLU A 77 -8.94 -4.45 -24.19
CA GLU A 77 -8.24 -4.04 -25.43
C GLU A 77 -8.67 -2.64 -25.91
N GLU A 78 -9.94 -2.32 -25.73
CA GLU A 78 -10.51 -1.01 -26.03
C GLU A 78 -10.15 0.09 -25.03
N GLY A 79 -9.50 -0.25 -23.94
CA GLY A 79 -9.24 0.66 -22.83
C GLY A 79 -10.42 0.76 -21.83
N ILE A 80 -10.33 1.72 -20.92
CA ILE A 80 -11.35 1.93 -19.88
C ILE A 80 -11.88 3.37 -19.98
N PRO A 81 -13.22 3.55 -20.09
CA PRO A 81 -13.83 4.88 -20.02
C PRO A 81 -13.47 5.58 -18.70
N VAL A 82 -13.23 6.89 -18.73
CA VAL A 82 -12.87 7.67 -17.54
C VAL A 82 -13.91 7.49 -16.41
N ASP A 83 -15.19 7.45 -16.76
CA ASP A 83 -16.28 7.28 -15.79
C ASP A 83 -16.30 5.89 -15.12
N ASP A 84 -15.64 4.90 -15.70
CA ASP A 84 -15.62 3.51 -15.22
C ASP A 84 -14.34 3.16 -14.45
N LEU A 85 -13.37 4.06 -14.31
CA LEU A 85 -12.07 3.80 -13.69
C LEU A 85 -12.16 3.27 -12.26
N MET A 86 -13.17 3.68 -11.49
CA MET A 86 -13.39 3.19 -10.12
C MET A 86 -13.91 1.75 -10.05
N LEU A 87 -14.28 1.13 -11.17
CA LEU A 87 -14.70 -0.28 -11.22
C LEU A 87 -13.52 -1.24 -11.28
N TYR A 88 -12.32 -0.73 -11.55
CA TYR A 88 -11.10 -1.52 -11.75
C TYR A 88 -10.13 -1.26 -10.61
N THR A 89 -9.63 -2.35 -10.01
CA THR A 89 -8.69 -2.27 -8.88
C THR A 89 -7.42 -3.05 -9.15
N ALA A 90 -6.31 -2.49 -8.70
CA ALA A 90 -5.02 -3.17 -8.66
C ALA A 90 -4.52 -3.27 -7.22
N THR A 91 -3.69 -4.26 -6.94
CA THR A 91 -3.06 -4.44 -5.63
C THR A 91 -1.55 -4.50 -5.79
N TYR A 92 -0.85 -3.70 -4.99
CA TYR A 92 0.62 -3.68 -4.92
C TYR A 92 1.07 -4.24 -3.58
N GLU A 93 2.10 -5.06 -3.61
CA GLU A 93 2.76 -5.55 -2.42
C GLU A 93 4.14 -4.91 -2.30
N LEU A 94 4.38 -4.30 -1.15
CA LEU A 94 5.64 -3.63 -0.82
C LEU A 94 6.30 -4.38 0.33
N GLU A 95 7.62 -4.43 0.33
CA GLU A 95 8.42 -4.97 1.42
C GLU A 95 9.51 -3.98 1.81
N TYR A 96 9.67 -3.77 3.11
CA TYR A 96 10.70 -2.93 3.72
C TYR A 96 11.53 -3.81 4.64
N PRO A 97 12.69 -4.32 4.18
CA PRO A 97 13.55 -5.18 4.99
C PRO A 97 14.21 -4.43 6.14
N PHE A 98 14.37 -5.10 7.28
CA PHE A 98 15.05 -4.60 8.47
C PHE A 98 16.34 -5.35 8.71
N ALA A 99 17.42 -4.65 9.04
CA ALA A 99 18.66 -5.27 9.50
C ALA A 99 18.53 -5.79 10.94
N GLU A 100 17.75 -5.09 11.77
CA GLU A 100 17.45 -5.44 13.15
C GLU A 100 15.97 -5.19 13.44
N PRO A 101 15.33 -5.94 14.38
CA PRO A 101 13.94 -5.70 14.74
C PRO A 101 13.75 -4.25 15.23
N PRO A 102 12.85 -3.47 14.62
CA PRO A 102 12.66 -2.09 14.99
C PRO A 102 11.89 -1.98 16.32
N GLU A 103 12.36 -1.15 17.25
CA GLU A 103 11.56 -0.79 18.42
C GLU A 103 10.46 0.24 18.06
N PHE A 104 10.76 1.12 17.11
CA PHE A 104 9.82 2.12 16.61
C PHE A 104 9.80 2.12 15.09
N LEU A 105 8.61 2.27 14.52
CA LEU A 105 8.41 2.57 13.11
C LEU A 105 7.56 3.83 12.97
N THR A 106 8.01 4.74 12.14
CA THR A 106 7.21 5.89 11.69
C THR A 106 6.76 5.64 10.27
N LEU A 107 5.44 5.63 10.08
CA LEU A 107 4.80 5.50 8.77
C LEU A 107 4.29 6.86 8.34
N GLN A 108 4.53 7.22 7.10
CA GLN A 108 4.09 8.48 6.51
C GLN A 108 3.64 8.24 5.08
N GLN A 109 2.53 8.87 4.70
CA GLN A 109 2.11 8.94 3.31
C GLN A 109 2.09 10.39 2.84
N ASP A 110 2.58 10.63 1.63
CA ASP A 110 2.63 11.94 0.99
C ASP A 110 1.87 11.94 -0.36
N ILE A 111 0.82 11.12 -0.45
CA ILE A 111 -0.04 11.04 -1.63
C ILE A 111 -0.96 12.25 -1.63
N SER A 112 -0.55 13.29 -2.35
CA SER A 112 -1.36 14.48 -2.56
C SER A 112 -1.24 14.92 -4.01
N ASP A 113 -2.33 15.44 -4.55
CA ASP A 113 -2.35 16.18 -5.80
C ASP A 113 -2.73 17.62 -5.49
N GLU A 114 -1.95 18.57 -5.98
CA GLU A 114 -2.21 20.01 -5.83
C GLU A 114 -3.55 20.42 -6.47
N ASN A 115 -4.07 19.61 -7.39
CA ASN A 115 -5.34 19.82 -8.07
C ASN A 115 -6.53 19.18 -7.33
N PHE A 116 -6.30 18.44 -6.23
CA PHE A 116 -7.36 17.80 -5.47
C PHE A 116 -7.97 18.72 -4.43
N ILE A 117 -9.28 18.91 -4.50
CA ILE A 117 -10.07 19.64 -3.51
C ILE A 117 -10.17 18.85 -2.20
N PHE A 118 -10.03 17.52 -2.25
CA PHE A 118 -10.09 16.63 -1.10
C PHE A 118 -8.75 15.90 -0.92
N PRO A 119 -8.15 15.97 0.30
CA PRO A 119 -6.93 15.23 0.58
C PRO A 119 -7.20 13.71 0.51
N SER A 120 -6.28 12.98 -0.12
CA SER A 120 -6.31 11.52 -0.11
C SER A 120 -6.09 11.01 1.30
N GLU A 121 -7.07 10.34 1.90
CA GLU A 121 -6.89 9.64 3.16
C GLU A 121 -6.57 8.18 2.90
N MET A 122 -5.47 7.71 3.47
CA MET A 122 -5.10 6.30 3.43
C MET A 122 -5.51 5.64 4.74
N LYS A 123 -6.42 4.66 4.68
CA LYS A 123 -6.72 3.83 5.84
C LYS A 123 -5.60 2.83 6.06
N LEU A 124 -4.89 3.00 7.17
CA LEU A 124 -3.81 2.13 7.59
C LEU A 124 -4.33 1.13 8.62
N THR A 125 -4.08 -0.15 8.38
CA THR A 125 -4.16 -1.19 9.41
C THR A 125 -2.79 -1.84 9.54
N LEU A 126 -2.22 -1.80 10.76
CA LEU A 126 -0.92 -2.37 11.06
C LEU A 126 -1.07 -3.48 12.08
N HIS A 127 -0.35 -4.57 11.89
CA HIS A 127 -0.32 -5.71 12.78
C HIS A 127 1.13 -6.13 13.06
N GLN A 128 1.45 -6.35 14.34
CA GLN A 128 2.71 -6.95 14.75
C GLN A 128 2.54 -8.47 14.75
N ALA A 129 3.30 -9.17 13.91
CA ALA A 129 3.24 -10.63 13.79
C ALA A 129 3.44 -11.32 15.13
N GLY A 130 2.68 -12.38 15.38
CA GLY A 130 2.76 -13.21 16.61
C GLY A 130 2.21 -12.55 17.87
N THR A 131 1.54 -11.42 17.73
CA THR A 131 0.85 -10.72 18.82
C THR A 131 -0.59 -10.45 18.44
N GLU A 132 -1.42 -9.99 19.39
CA GLU A 132 -2.76 -9.49 19.10
C GLU A 132 -2.77 -7.99 18.79
N MET A 133 -1.59 -7.35 18.74
CA MET A 133 -1.47 -5.94 18.46
C MET A 133 -1.92 -5.64 17.04
N THR A 134 -3.00 -4.87 16.92
CA THR A 134 -3.49 -4.32 15.66
C THR A 134 -3.81 -2.84 15.89
N TYR A 135 -3.29 -2.01 15.00
CA TYR A 135 -3.49 -0.57 15.01
C TYR A 135 -4.20 -0.15 13.72
N THR A 136 -5.22 0.69 13.84
CA THR A 136 -5.96 1.22 12.67
C THR A 136 -6.11 2.72 12.80
N GLU A 137 -5.68 3.44 11.78
CA GLU A 137 -5.74 4.90 11.69
C GLU A 137 -5.95 5.35 10.25
N SER A 138 -6.37 6.59 10.10
CA SER A 138 -6.46 7.26 8.80
C SER A 138 -5.31 8.25 8.64
N LEU A 139 -4.39 7.95 7.72
CA LEU A 139 -3.26 8.82 7.41
C LEU A 139 -3.64 9.84 6.34
N LYS A 140 -3.55 11.12 6.70
CA LYS A 140 -3.64 12.24 5.76
C LYS A 140 -2.30 12.50 5.09
N PRO A 141 -2.25 13.13 3.91
CA PRO A 141 -0.99 13.53 3.27
C PRO A 141 -0.11 14.35 4.21
N GLY A 142 1.17 13.95 4.33
CA GLY A 142 2.13 14.58 5.23
C GLY A 142 1.99 14.20 6.70
N ALA A 143 0.95 13.49 7.10
CA ALA A 143 0.81 12.96 8.45
C ALA A 143 1.72 11.76 8.66
N ALA A 144 2.33 11.69 9.84
CA ALA A 144 3.20 10.60 10.24
C ALA A 144 2.70 9.98 11.55
N GLU A 145 2.68 8.65 11.61
CA GLU A 145 2.33 7.88 12.78
C GLU A 145 3.52 7.05 13.25
N THR A 146 3.85 7.16 14.54
CA THR A 146 4.95 6.41 15.15
C THR A 146 4.40 5.36 16.09
N LEU A 147 4.77 4.11 15.85
CA LEU A 147 4.33 2.96 16.61
C LEU A 147 5.51 2.29 17.28
N ARG A 148 5.30 1.83 18.53
CA ARG A 148 6.27 1.06 19.29
C ARG A 148 5.97 -0.42 19.22
N PHE A 149 7.02 -1.22 19.04
CA PHE A 149 6.96 -2.68 18.97
C PHE A 149 7.70 -3.29 20.17
N ASP A 150 7.06 -4.25 20.82
CA ASP A 150 7.68 -5.05 21.86
C ASP A 150 7.91 -6.48 21.35
N TRP A 151 9.17 -6.80 21.10
CA TRP A 151 9.59 -8.10 20.59
C TRP A 151 9.93 -9.12 21.67
N SER A 152 9.87 -8.72 22.96
CA SER A 152 10.24 -9.60 24.09
C SER A 152 9.22 -10.70 24.36
N GLN A 153 7.95 -10.48 24.03
CA GLN A 153 6.84 -11.39 24.32
C GLN A 153 6.56 -12.39 23.17
N GLN A 154 7.29 -12.29 22.09
CA GLN A 154 7.06 -13.16 20.95
C GLN A 154 7.65 -14.54 21.17
N GLN A 155 6.80 -15.55 21.25
CA GLN A 155 7.13 -16.94 21.00
C GLN A 155 7.25 -17.25 19.50
N LEU A 156 7.64 -16.24 18.70
CA LEU A 156 7.86 -16.46 17.30
C LEU A 156 9.19 -17.17 17.12
N THR A 157 9.10 -18.36 16.62
CA THR A 157 10.16 -18.96 15.82
C THR A 157 10.54 -17.96 14.73
N ASP A 158 11.81 -17.87 14.35
CA ASP A 158 12.32 -17.04 13.22
C ASP A 158 11.64 -17.35 11.86
N ASP A 159 10.72 -18.27 11.88
CA ASP A 159 9.89 -18.77 10.79
C ASP A 159 8.50 -18.11 10.85
N SER A 160 8.46 -16.77 10.72
CA SER A 160 7.24 -16.13 10.23
C SER A 160 7.10 -16.52 8.76
N SER A 161 6.47 -17.67 8.51
CA SER A 161 6.29 -18.20 7.16
C SER A 161 5.53 -17.18 6.31
N ASP A 162 5.85 -17.11 5.02
CA ASP A 162 5.12 -16.30 4.05
C ASP A 162 3.60 -16.56 4.10
N GLU A 163 3.18 -17.73 4.59
CA GLU A 163 1.80 -18.11 4.84
C GLU A 163 1.09 -17.24 5.88
N ASP A 164 1.77 -16.81 6.96
CA ASP A 164 1.12 -16.07 8.05
C ASP A 164 0.68 -14.66 7.62
N TRP A 165 1.47 -13.95 6.87
CA TRP A 165 1.10 -12.62 6.41
C TRP A 165 0.02 -12.66 5.30
N GLU A 166 0.06 -13.64 4.40
CA GLU A 166 -0.99 -13.87 3.40
C GLU A 166 -2.34 -14.15 4.07
N VAL A 167 -2.36 -15.03 5.05
CA VAL A 167 -3.56 -15.35 5.83
C VAL A 167 -4.10 -14.11 6.54
N TRP A 168 -3.22 -13.30 7.10
CA TRP A 168 -3.63 -12.07 7.76
C TRP A 168 -4.26 -11.07 6.77
N PHE A 169 -3.65 -10.85 5.61
CA PHE A 169 -4.21 -9.97 4.58
C PHE A 169 -5.55 -10.47 4.04
N GLU A 170 -5.72 -11.78 3.84
CA GLU A 170 -7.00 -12.34 3.40
C GLU A 170 -8.11 -12.14 4.44
N LYS A 171 -7.81 -12.29 5.73
CA LYS A 171 -8.76 -11.98 6.81
C LYS A 171 -9.17 -10.51 6.82
N GLN A 172 -8.25 -9.57 6.58
CA GLN A 172 -8.57 -8.16 6.48
C GLN A 172 -9.52 -7.88 5.30
N ARG A 173 -9.31 -8.55 4.17
CA ARG A 173 -10.18 -8.43 3.01
C ARG A 173 -11.61 -8.91 3.32
N GLU A 174 -11.76 -10.04 3.96
CA GLU A 174 -13.06 -10.59 4.37
C GLU A 174 -13.77 -9.67 5.35
N ALA A 175 -13.06 -9.14 6.33
CA ALA A 175 -13.62 -8.18 7.29
C ALA A 175 -14.10 -6.89 6.62
N THR A 176 -13.42 -6.43 5.56
CA THR A 176 -13.83 -5.24 4.79
C THR A 176 -15.08 -5.51 3.94
N LEU A 177 -15.21 -6.70 3.37
CA LEU A 177 -16.36 -7.11 2.57
C LEU A 177 -17.60 -7.44 3.42
N GLY A 178 -17.42 -7.82 4.68
CA GLY A 178 -18.48 -8.14 5.63
C GLY A 178 -19.23 -6.94 6.20
N ILE A 179 -18.87 -5.72 5.82
CA ILE A 179 -19.58 -4.49 6.17
C ILE A 179 -20.61 -4.20 5.07
N THR A 180 -21.65 -4.95 5.06
CA THR A 180 -22.87 -4.62 4.32
C THR A 180 -23.92 -4.10 5.28
#